data_a3857546dfcb08baab23b086f49f13af
#
_entry.id   a3857546dfcb08baab23b086f49f13af
#
_cell.length_a   1.000
_cell.length_b   1.000
_cell.length_c   1.000
_cell.angle_alpha   90.00
_cell.angle_beta   90.00
_cell.angle_gamma   90.00
#
_symmetry.space_group_name_H-M   'P 1'
#
loop_
_entity.id
_entity.type
_entity.pdbx_description
1 polymer ?
#
loop_
_entity_poly.entity_id
_entity_poly.type
_entity_poly.pdbx_seq_one_letter_code
_entity_poly.pdbx_strand_id
1 'polypeptide(L)'
;MKVEIALGEMAEGNALRKSMPAFVDLEELLATRLLVQGNSGSGKSHLLRRLLEQSSSWVQHCVIDPEGDFVTLADKFGHVIVEAQRSEQELMRIAYRIRQHRVSVVLNLEGLDTEQQMRAVGTFLGALFDVERDYWYPMLVVVDEAQLFAPAVAGEVSDEARKISLSAMTNLMCRGRKRGLAGVIATQRLAKLAKNVAAEASNFLIGRTFLDIDMVRAADLLGMERRQAEMFRDLERGHFVALGPALSRRSLRIIIGSVETLARSSSPKLMPLPKERVDVKELVFTASQEEILIPFKQSREPVKEKSIHAILEKAVNKKRELLAENSSLFPELSVVDRDLQAECIIREILEDPEAFYRSTAVLYQDFLVRCRIHGLSGDFLNLSQFRRKLAIAQACVDKETAVSENWKRILYISESLEDDVQGVFLNVAQAALGGKPCPSDAFLARLYGTHSLSRARRLLTYFEERGLIVIHTHFSGQRIIAFPDLGVETAPGDPKEPI
;
A
#
# COMPACT_ATOMS: atom_id res chain seq x y z
N MET A 1 10.32 -27.94 26.00
CA MET A 1 11.33 -28.65 25.14
C MET A 1 11.87 -27.59 24.19
N LYS A 2 13.14 -27.27 24.25
CA LYS A 2 13.75 -26.22 23.43
C LYS A 2 13.94 -26.78 22.01
N VAL A 3 13.32 -26.16 21.00
CA VAL A 3 13.46 -26.59 19.61
C VAL A 3 14.55 -25.78 18.95
N GLU A 4 15.69 -26.42 18.69
CA GLU A 4 16.83 -25.83 18.00
C GLU A 4 16.92 -26.38 16.58
N ILE A 5 16.97 -25.49 15.57
CA ILE A 5 17.13 -25.86 14.17
C ILE A 5 18.53 -25.50 13.68
N ALA A 6 19.15 -26.39 12.91
CA ALA A 6 20.50 -26.19 12.38
C ALA A 6 20.50 -25.33 11.12
N LEU A 7 20.96 -24.07 11.21
CA LEU A 7 21.14 -23.23 10.02
C LEU A 7 22.39 -23.61 9.21
N GLY A 8 23.47 -24.03 9.90
CA GLY A 8 24.73 -24.30 9.28
C GLY A 8 25.85 -24.54 10.29
N GLU A 9 27.02 -23.98 10.06
CA GLU A 9 28.20 -24.17 10.86
C GLU A 9 28.84 -22.84 11.25
N MET A 10 29.52 -22.80 12.39
CA MET A 10 30.26 -21.63 12.83
C MET A 10 31.56 -21.51 12.01
N ALA A 11 31.81 -20.34 11.44
CA ALA A 11 33.07 -20.04 10.75
C ALA A 11 34.12 -19.59 11.76
N GLU A 12 34.90 -20.53 12.34
CA GLU A 12 36.05 -20.18 13.17
C GLU A 12 37.31 -20.07 12.31
N GLY A 13 38.14 -19.08 12.60
CA GLY A 13 39.34 -18.67 11.84
C GLY A 13 40.55 -19.65 11.84
N ASN A 14 40.38 -20.91 12.14
CA ASN A 14 41.46 -21.90 12.07
C ASN A 14 40.95 -23.24 11.54
N ALA A 15 41.47 -23.64 10.41
CA ALA A 15 41.09 -24.82 9.61
C ALA A 15 41.27 -26.22 10.26
N LEU A 16 41.58 -26.29 11.56
CA LEU A 16 41.89 -27.54 12.27
C LEU A 16 40.92 -27.90 13.41
N ARG A 17 39.90 -27.09 13.69
CA ARG A 17 38.85 -27.45 14.66
C ARG A 17 37.61 -27.98 13.94
N LYS A 18 37.02 -29.08 14.48
CA LYS A 18 35.69 -29.56 14.06
C LYS A 18 34.73 -28.37 14.01
N SER A 19 34.12 -28.16 12.86
CA SER A 19 33.12 -27.12 12.70
C SER A 19 31.96 -27.35 13.68
N MET A 20 31.65 -26.36 14.47
CA MET A 20 30.54 -26.45 15.42
C MET A 20 29.23 -26.02 14.69
N PRO A 21 28.13 -26.76 14.89
CA PRO A 21 26.87 -26.40 14.26
C PRO A 21 26.34 -25.05 14.81
N ALA A 22 25.81 -24.26 13.91
CA ALA A 22 25.13 -23.00 14.23
C ALA A 22 23.61 -23.24 14.30
N PHE A 23 23.05 -23.07 15.47
CA PHE A 23 21.61 -23.29 15.73
C PHE A 23 20.84 -21.99 15.86
N VAL A 24 19.53 -22.08 15.58
CA VAL A 24 18.52 -21.06 15.92
C VAL A 24 17.54 -21.67 16.90
N ASP A 25 17.31 -20.97 18.00
CA ASP A 25 16.23 -21.27 18.93
C ASP A 25 14.90 -20.81 18.29
N LEU A 26 14.07 -21.76 17.87
CA LEU A 26 12.85 -21.47 17.14
C LEU A 26 11.80 -20.79 18.04
N GLU A 27 11.69 -21.16 19.30
CA GLU A 27 10.76 -20.53 20.25
C GLU A 27 11.13 -19.06 20.50
N GLU A 28 12.43 -18.80 20.68
CA GLU A 28 12.93 -17.44 20.85
C GLU A 28 12.78 -16.62 19.55
N LEU A 29 12.98 -17.24 18.38
CA LEU A 29 12.74 -16.59 17.10
C LEU A 29 11.28 -16.14 16.93
N LEU A 30 10.33 -17.00 17.30
CA LEU A 30 8.90 -16.68 17.27
C LEU A 30 8.53 -15.51 18.19
N ALA A 31 9.35 -15.31 19.26
CA ALA A 31 9.16 -14.21 20.18
C ALA A 31 9.83 -12.90 19.74
N THR A 32 10.87 -12.93 18.91
CA THR A 32 11.83 -11.82 18.76
C THR A 32 12.07 -11.31 17.34
N ARG A 33 11.53 -11.90 16.30
CA ARG A 33 11.65 -11.48 14.89
C ARG A 33 13.09 -11.47 14.36
N LEU A 34 13.25 -11.61 13.05
CA LEU A 34 14.54 -11.69 12.38
C LEU A 34 14.62 -10.69 11.20
N LEU A 35 15.75 -10.02 11.08
CA LEU A 35 16.14 -9.27 9.89
C LEU A 35 17.33 -9.94 9.22
N VAL A 36 17.18 -10.23 7.94
CA VAL A 36 18.24 -10.77 7.06
C VAL A 36 18.63 -9.69 6.05
N GLN A 37 19.92 -9.34 5.98
CA GLN A 37 20.42 -8.35 5.05
C GLN A 37 21.59 -8.91 4.26
N GLY A 38 21.69 -8.53 3.00
CA GLY A 38 22.82 -8.83 2.13
C GLY A 38 22.51 -8.54 0.67
N ASN A 39 23.50 -8.14 -0.08
CA ASN A 39 23.36 -7.81 -1.50
C ASN A 39 22.98 -9.03 -2.35
N SER A 40 22.62 -8.79 -3.61
CA SER A 40 22.41 -9.88 -4.58
C SER A 40 23.61 -10.83 -4.61
N GLY A 41 23.33 -12.14 -4.64
CA GLY A 41 24.34 -13.18 -4.61
C GLY A 41 25.02 -13.42 -3.25
N SER A 42 24.60 -12.74 -2.16
CA SER A 42 25.12 -13.02 -0.80
C SER A 42 24.64 -14.37 -0.23
N GLY A 43 23.54 -14.92 -0.75
CA GLY A 43 22.94 -16.17 -0.27
C GLY A 43 21.70 -15.99 0.60
N LYS A 44 21.02 -14.82 0.57
CA LYS A 44 19.78 -14.56 1.35
C LYS A 44 18.69 -15.60 1.10
N SER A 45 18.29 -15.80 -0.17
CA SER A 45 17.22 -16.76 -0.52
C SER A 45 17.61 -18.20 -0.12
N HIS A 46 18.90 -18.54 -0.18
CA HIS A 46 19.40 -19.82 0.31
C HIS A 46 19.26 -19.95 1.84
N LEU A 47 19.61 -18.90 2.59
CA LEU A 47 19.44 -18.85 4.05
C LEU A 47 17.96 -18.96 4.44
N LEU A 48 17.08 -18.16 3.81
CA LEU A 48 15.63 -18.20 4.07
C LEU A 48 15.07 -19.58 3.78
N ARG A 49 15.48 -20.19 2.67
CA ARG A 49 15.09 -21.56 2.30
C ARG A 49 15.53 -22.56 3.35
N ARG A 50 16.80 -22.50 3.79
CA ARG A 50 17.31 -23.35 4.85
C ARG A 50 16.49 -23.22 6.14
N LEU A 51 16.17 -21.98 6.55
CA LEU A 51 15.34 -21.71 7.72
C LEU A 51 13.96 -22.35 7.58
N LEU A 52 13.30 -22.16 6.43
CA LEU A 52 11.95 -22.70 6.15
C LEU A 52 11.97 -24.24 6.11
N GLU A 53 12.94 -24.85 5.44
CA GLU A 53 13.04 -26.31 5.37
C GLU A 53 13.22 -26.93 6.76
N GLN A 54 14.10 -26.38 7.58
CA GLN A 54 14.40 -26.90 8.91
C GLN A 54 13.28 -26.66 9.95
N SER A 55 12.44 -25.65 9.74
CA SER A 55 11.34 -25.33 10.64
C SER A 55 9.98 -25.87 10.19
N SER A 56 9.88 -26.47 8.99
CA SER A 56 8.62 -26.88 8.36
C SER A 56 7.78 -27.87 9.17
N SER A 57 8.41 -28.75 9.95
CA SER A 57 7.73 -29.72 10.82
C SER A 57 7.27 -29.13 12.15
N TRP A 58 7.71 -27.93 12.50
CA TRP A 58 7.49 -27.35 13.82
C TRP A 58 6.51 -26.18 13.83
N VAL A 59 6.52 -25.36 12.77
CA VAL A 59 5.75 -24.11 12.72
C VAL A 59 5.15 -23.90 11.34
N GLN A 60 3.96 -23.28 11.32
CA GLN A 60 3.29 -22.87 10.10
C GLN A 60 4.07 -21.74 9.42
N HIS A 61 4.16 -21.77 8.09
CA HIS A 61 4.85 -20.74 7.29
C HIS A 61 3.89 -19.93 6.43
N CYS A 62 4.20 -18.65 6.30
CA CYS A 62 3.67 -17.78 5.26
C CYS A 62 4.85 -17.07 4.59
N VAL A 63 5.12 -17.36 3.33
CA VAL A 63 6.21 -16.76 2.57
C VAL A 63 5.64 -15.76 1.58
N ILE A 64 6.09 -14.51 1.66
CA ILE A 64 5.80 -13.45 0.68
C ILE A 64 6.95 -13.45 -0.31
N ASP A 65 6.66 -13.85 -1.53
CA ASP A 65 7.65 -14.16 -2.57
C ASP A 65 7.44 -13.28 -3.81
N PRO A 66 8.15 -12.15 -3.93
CA PRO A 66 7.99 -11.24 -5.07
C PRO A 66 8.57 -11.77 -6.38
N GLU A 67 9.55 -12.69 -6.32
CA GLU A 67 10.30 -13.18 -7.47
C GLU A 67 9.98 -14.64 -7.85
N GLY A 68 9.14 -15.33 -7.07
CA GLY A 68 8.77 -16.73 -7.32
C GLY A 68 9.87 -17.75 -6.95
N ASP A 69 10.84 -17.35 -6.12
CA ASP A 69 11.99 -18.21 -5.76
C ASP A 69 11.58 -19.37 -4.84
N PHE A 70 10.54 -19.22 -4.03
CA PHE A 70 10.16 -20.18 -2.97
C PHE A 70 9.05 -21.17 -3.35
N VAL A 71 8.50 -21.10 -4.56
CA VAL A 71 7.40 -21.98 -5.00
C VAL A 71 7.77 -23.47 -4.92
N THR A 72 9.05 -23.81 -5.08
CA THR A 72 9.56 -25.21 -5.00
C THR A 72 9.48 -25.81 -3.59
N LEU A 73 9.16 -25.03 -2.54
CA LEU A 73 8.86 -25.58 -1.22
C LEU A 73 7.59 -26.43 -1.22
N ALA A 74 6.69 -26.21 -2.17
CA ALA A 74 5.48 -27.01 -2.34
C ALA A 74 5.80 -28.49 -2.64
N ASP A 75 6.81 -28.74 -3.42
CA ASP A 75 7.16 -30.10 -3.92
C ASP A 75 7.54 -31.06 -2.78
N LYS A 76 8.18 -30.54 -1.73
CA LYS A 76 8.74 -31.39 -0.67
C LYS A 76 8.17 -31.11 0.71
N PHE A 77 7.80 -29.86 1.02
CA PHE A 77 7.39 -29.45 2.35
C PHE A 77 5.88 -29.12 2.46
N GLY A 78 5.12 -29.41 1.40
CA GLY A 78 3.65 -29.32 1.41
C GLY A 78 3.11 -27.89 1.52
N HIS A 79 3.89 -26.87 1.12
CA HIS A 79 3.40 -25.50 1.03
C HIS A 79 2.39 -25.36 -0.09
N VAL A 80 1.31 -24.63 0.14
CA VAL A 80 0.32 -24.30 -0.90
C VAL A 80 0.75 -23.00 -1.58
N ILE A 81 0.84 -23.04 -2.92
CA ILE A 81 1.15 -21.83 -3.70
C ILE A 81 -0.15 -21.05 -3.90
N VAL A 82 -0.12 -19.79 -3.50
CA VAL A 82 -1.19 -18.82 -3.70
C VAL A 82 -0.71 -17.79 -4.72
N GLU A 83 -1.24 -17.87 -5.94
CA GLU A 83 -1.00 -16.85 -6.96
C GLU A 83 -1.73 -15.57 -6.58
N ALA A 84 -1.00 -14.45 -6.49
CA ALA A 84 -1.57 -13.18 -6.03
C ALA A 84 -2.38 -12.44 -7.10
N GLN A 85 -2.48 -12.97 -8.33
CA GLN A 85 -3.34 -12.45 -9.40
C GLN A 85 -4.82 -12.72 -9.11
N ARG A 86 -5.28 -12.38 -7.91
CA ARG A 86 -6.65 -12.60 -7.40
C ARG A 86 -7.23 -11.29 -6.89
N SER A 87 -8.54 -11.27 -6.71
CA SER A 87 -9.20 -10.13 -6.08
C SER A 87 -8.79 -10.00 -4.60
N GLU A 88 -8.81 -8.78 -4.07
CA GLU A 88 -8.50 -8.51 -2.65
C GLU A 88 -9.39 -9.35 -1.71
N GLN A 89 -10.68 -9.50 -2.04
CA GLN A 89 -11.62 -10.31 -1.26
C GLN A 89 -11.26 -11.80 -1.25
N GLU A 90 -10.73 -12.32 -2.35
CA GLU A 90 -10.25 -13.71 -2.39
C GLU A 90 -9.00 -13.90 -1.57
N LEU A 91 -8.05 -12.95 -1.66
CA LEU A 91 -6.83 -12.96 -0.85
C LEU A 91 -7.15 -12.92 0.65
N MET A 92 -8.10 -12.08 1.07
CA MET A 92 -8.56 -12.03 2.47
C MET A 92 -9.17 -13.37 2.91
N ARG A 93 -10.04 -13.98 2.11
CA ARG A 93 -10.64 -15.28 2.42
C ARG A 93 -9.59 -16.40 2.51
N ILE A 94 -8.60 -16.39 1.62
CA ILE A 94 -7.51 -17.37 1.64
C ILE A 94 -6.68 -17.17 2.91
N ALA A 95 -6.32 -15.95 3.26
CA ALA A 95 -5.56 -15.63 4.48
C ALA A 95 -6.27 -16.13 5.75
N TYR A 96 -7.59 -15.92 5.83
CA TYR A 96 -8.40 -16.42 6.93
C TYR A 96 -8.36 -17.95 7.02
N ARG A 97 -8.60 -18.67 5.90
CA ARG A 97 -8.59 -20.14 5.86
C ARG A 97 -7.21 -20.73 6.19
N ILE A 98 -6.15 -20.09 5.74
CA ILE A 98 -4.78 -20.49 6.05
C ILE A 98 -4.54 -20.49 7.57
N ARG A 99 -5.00 -19.46 8.27
CA ARG A 99 -4.89 -19.38 9.73
C ARG A 99 -5.76 -20.43 10.40
N GLN A 100 -7.00 -20.59 9.96
CA GLN A 100 -7.97 -21.53 10.50
C GLN A 100 -7.48 -22.99 10.40
N HIS A 101 -6.92 -23.36 9.23
CA HIS A 101 -6.50 -24.73 8.95
C HIS A 101 -5.02 -25.00 9.16
N ARG A 102 -4.25 -24.00 9.61
CA ARG A 102 -2.81 -24.10 9.87
C ARG A 102 -2.01 -24.56 8.64
N VAL A 103 -2.35 -24.07 7.47
CA VAL A 103 -1.70 -24.44 6.20
C VAL A 103 -0.51 -23.53 5.94
N SER A 104 0.66 -24.11 5.63
CA SER A 104 1.83 -23.34 5.17
C SER A 104 1.67 -22.92 3.71
N VAL A 105 2.02 -21.67 3.40
CA VAL A 105 1.78 -21.08 2.07
C VAL A 105 2.96 -20.28 1.56
N VAL A 106 3.04 -20.20 0.22
CA VAL A 106 3.85 -19.22 -0.51
C VAL A 106 2.90 -18.32 -1.30
N LEU A 107 2.86 -17.04 -0.97
CA LEU A 107 2.18 -16.03 -1.76
C LEU A 107 3.11 -15.60 -2.88
N ASN A 108 2.87 -16.14 -4.07
CA ASN A 108 3.64 -15.84 -5.27
C ASN A 108 3.14 -14.54 -5.91
N LEU A 109 4.04 -13.54 -5.99
CA LEU A 109 3.74 -12.22 -6.55
C LEU A 109 4.37 -12.03 -7.94
N GLU A 110 5.02 -13.06 -8.49
CA GLU A 110 5.64 -13.04 -9.80
C GLU A 110 4.63 -12.57 -10.87
N GLY A 111 5.05 -11.66 -11.73
CA GLY A 111 4.21 -11.13 -12.82
C GLY A 111 3.23 -10.02 -12.43
N LEU A 112 3.17 -9.60 -11.18
CA LEU A 112 2.49 -8.38 -10.73
C LEU A 112 3.43 -7.17 -10.80
N ASP A 113 2.90 -6.00 -11.14
CA ASP A 113 3.65 -4.75 -10.97
C ASP A 113 3.82 -4.37 -9.50
N THR A 114 4.70 -3.42 -9.22
CA THR A 114 5.06 -3.05 -7.83
C THR A 114 3.85 -2.56 -7.01
N GLU A 115 2.92 -1.82 -7.62
CA GLU A 115 1.72 -1.35 -6.93
C GLU A 115 0.77 -2.50 -6.59
N GLN A 116 0.55 -3.39 -7.55
CA GLN A 116 -0.26 -4.59 -7.34
C GLN A 116 0.33 -5.50 -6.28
N GLN A 117 1.67 -5.70 -6.28
CA GLN A 117 2.38 -6.44 -5.24
C GLN A 117 2.15 -5.83 -3.86
N MET A 118 2.29 -4.50 -3.72
CA MET A 118 2.06 -3.79 -2.45
C MET A 118 0.62 -3.95 -1.96
N ARG A 119 -0.38 -3.81 -2.85
CA ARG A 119 -1.80 -4.00 -2.49
C ARG A 119 -2.08 -5.43 -2.06
N ALA A 120 -1.62 -6.41 -2.82
CA ALA A 120 -1.79 -7.83 -2.50
C ALA A 120 -1.18 -8.20 -1.15
N VAL A 121 0.07 -7.79 -0.89
CA VAL A 121 0.76 -8.04 0.37
C VAL A 121 0.08 -7.32 1.53
N GLY A 122 -0.28 -6.05 1.36
CA GLY A 122 -0.95 -5.27 2.38
C GLY A 122 -2.29 -5.88 2.78
N THR A 123 -3.12 -6.27 1.81
CA THR A 123 -4.40 -6.94 2.03
C THR A 123 -4.22 -8.31 2.69
N PHE A 124 -3.30 -9.12 2.19
CA PHE A 124 -3.07 -10.48 2.68
C PHE A 124 -2.53 -10.51 4.11
N LEU A 125 -1.48 -9.72 4.39
CA LEU A 125 -0.91 -9.60 5.74
C LEU A 125 -1.89 -8.95 6.72
N GLY A 126 -2.67 -7.95 6.28
CA GLY A 126 -3.74 -7.35 7.05
C GLY A 126 -4.77 -8.39 7.48
N ALA A 127 -5.23 -9.21 6.54
CA ALA A 127 -6.18 -10.29 6.79
C ALA A 127 -5.62 -11.37 7.74
N LEU A 128 -4.34 -11.76 7.58
CA LEU A 128 -3.68 -12.69 8.54
C LEU A 128 -3.61 -12.11 9.95
N PHE A 129 -3.44 -10.79 10.05
CA PHE A 129 -3.36 -10.11 11.34
C PHE A 129 -4.73 -9.97 12.01
N ASP A 130 -5.81 -9.76 11.25
CA ASP A 130 -7.15 -9.48 11.77
C ASP A 130 -8.01 -10.71 12.07
N VAL A 131 -7.43 -11.91 11.95
CA VAL A 131 -8.11 -13.16 12.27
C VAL A 131 -8.49 -13.21 13.75
N GLU A 132 -9.59 -13.91 14.06
CA GLU A 132 -10.10 -14.14 15.41
C GLU A 132 -9.08 -14.81 16.32
N ARG A 133 -9.18 -14.54 17.63
CA ARG A 133 -8.23 -15.00 18.65
C ARG A 133 -8.03 -16.51 18.70
N ASP A 134 -9.06 -17.26 18.40
CA ASP A 134 -9.04 -18.72 18.40
C ASP A 134 -8.08 -19.34 17.36
N TYR A 135 -7.71 -18.56 16.35
CA TYR A 135 -6.78 -18.96 15.27
C TYR A 135 -5.39 -18.30 15.38
N TRP A 136 -5.01 -17.76 16.54
CA TRP A 136 -3.68 -17.14 16.75
C TRP A 136 -2.59 -18.18 16.97
N TYR A 137 -2.56 -19.21 16.17
CA TYR A 137 -1.47 -20.19 16.19
C TYR A 137 -0.15 -19.57 15.75
N PRO A 138 1.00 -20.09 16.27
CA PRO A 138 2.32 -19.64 15.83
C PRO A 138 2.51 -19.81 14.32
N MET A 139 2.92 -18.75 13.65
CA MET A 139 3.22 -18.72 12.22
C MET A 139 4.46 -17.89 11.98
N LEU A 140 5.41 -18.44 11.23
CA LEU A 140 6.58 -17.71 10.73
C LEU A 140 6.21 -17.02 9.41
N VAL A 141 6.22 -15.68 9.41
CA VAL A 141 5.91 -14.88 8.23
C VAL A 141 7.20 -14.36 7.64
N VAL A 142 7.61 -14.94 6.52
CA VAL A 142 8.86 -14.60 5.81
C VAL A 142 8.52 -13.64 4.67
N VAL A 143 9.13 -12.47 4.66
CA VAL A 143 8.95 -11.45 3.61
C VAL A 143 10.28 -11.24 2.92
N ASP A 144 10.43 -11.73 1.69
CA ASP A 144 11.60 -11.43 0.89
C ASP A 144 11.48 -10.06 0.22
N GLU A 145 12.62 -9.43 -0.08
CA GLU A 145 12.71 -8.06 -0.62
C GLU A 145 11.81 -7.04 0.11
N ALA A 146 11.81 -7.09 1.44
CA ALA A 146 10.92 -6.31 2.32
C ALA A 146 10.93 -4.80 2.07
N GLN A 147 12.00 -4.23 1.46
CA GLN A 147 12.04 -2.82 1.06
C GLN A 147 11.02 -2.47 -0.04
N LEU A 148 10.50 -3.46 -0.77
CA LEU A 148 9.42 -3.25 -1.74
C LEU A 148 8.10 -2.94 -1.02
N PHE A 149 7.87 -3.58 0.13
CA PHE A 149 6.60 -3.50 0.87
C PHE A 149 6.61 -2.48 2.02
N ALA A 150 7.80 -2.12 2.49
CA ALA A 150 7.99 -1.10 3.52
C ALA A 150 9.09 -0.11 3.11
N PRO A 151 8.91 0.69 2.04
CA PRO A 151 9.92 1.62 1.58
C PRO A 151 10.13 2.79 2.56
N ALA A 152 11.39 3.19 2.74
CA ALA A 152 11.77 4.31 3.61
C ALA A 152 11.31 5.68 3.06
N VAL A 153 11.19 5.80 1.74
CA VAL A 153 10.82 7.05 1.03
C VAL A 153 9.69 6.73 0.07
N ALA A 154 8.82 7.71 -0.17
CA ALA A 154 7.80 7.61 -1.21
C ALA A 154 8.47 7.44 -2.59
N GLY A 155 7.98 6.48 -3.38
CA GLY A 155 8.39 6.23 -4.76
C GLY A 155 7.29 6.63 -5.75
N GLU A 156 7.35 6.09 -6.95
CA GLU A 156 6.40 6.34 -8.04
C GLU A 156 5.06 5.59 -7.89
N VAL A 157 4.88 4.86 -6.77
CA VAL A 157 3.68 4.07 -6.47
C VAL A 157 2.65 4.94 -5.76
N SER A 158 1.35 4.64 -5.95
CA SER A 158 0.27 5.36 -5.29
C SER A 158 0.44 5.39 -3.75
N ASP A 159 0.14 6.53 -3.13
CA ASP A 159 0.23 6.71 -1.68
C ASP A 159 -0.66 5.73 -0.91
N GLU A 160 -1.78 5.31 -1.51
CA GLU A 160 -2.71 4.36 -0.92
C GLU A 160 -2.08 2.96 -0.81
N ALA A 161 -1.57 2.41 -1.92
CA ALA A 161 -0.92 1.09 -1.92
C ALA A 161 0.27 1.06 -0.95
N ARG A 162 1.08 2.13 -0.96
CA ARG A 162 2.20 2.29 -0.03
C ARG A 162 1.75 2.31 1.44
N LYS A 163 0.69 3.05 1.78
CA LYS A 163 0.17 3.15 3.16
C LYS A 163 -0.36 1.80 3.64
N ILE A 164 -1.13 1.09 2.81
CA ILE A 164 -1.69 -0.23 3.15
C ILE A 164 -0.55 -1.23 3.41
N SER A 165 0.41 -1.32 2.50
CA SER A 165 1.56 -2.23 2.62
C SER A 165 2.44 -1.90 3.83
N LEU A 166 2.83 -0.64 4.01
CA LEU A 166 3.65 -0.20 5.15
C LEU A 166 2.94 -0.41 6.48
N SER A 167 1.63 -0.18 6.55
CA SER A 167 0.83 -0.44 7.77
C SER A 167 0.82 -1.92 8.11
N ALA A 168 0.61 -2.80 7.13
CA ALA A 168 0.61 -4.25 7.32
C ALA A 168 1.98 -4.76 7.78
N MET A 169 3.07 -4.31 7.16
CA MET A 169 4.45 -4.63 7.57
C MET A 169 4.77 -4.13 8.98
N THR A 170 4.34 -2.91 9.31
CA THR A 170 4.51 -2.35 10.66
C THR A 170 3.73 -3.16 11.70
N ASN A 171 2.47 -3.54 11.40
CA ASN A 171 1.68 -4.38 12.30
C ASN A 171 2.31 -5.77 12.50
N LEU A 172 2.82 -6.39 11.44
CA LEU A 172 3.55 -7.66 11.51
C LEU A 172 4.74 -7.55 12.48
N MET A 173 5.59 -6.55 12.27
CA MET A 173 6.83 -6.41 13.05
C MET A 173 6.60 -5.87 14.45
N CYS A 174 5.70 -4.90 14.69
CA CYS A 174 5.47 -4.32 16.02
C CYS A 174 4.52 -5.15 16.88
N ARG A 175 3.45 -5.70 16.28
CA ARG A 175 2.32 -6.29 17.00
C ARG A 175 2.07 -7.77 16.71
N GLY A 176 2.69 -8.34 15.68
CA GLY A 176 2.45 -9.71 15.20
C GLY A 176 2.59 -10.77 16.29
N ARG A 177 3.59 -10.65 17.16
CA ARG A 177 3.83 -11.58 18.29
C ARG A 177 2.58 -11.88 19.09
N LYS A 178 1.80 -10.86 19.45
CA LYS A 178 0.58 -11.03 20.27
C LYS A 178 -0.52 -11.80 19.52
N ARG A 179 -0.41 -11.92 18.21
CA ARG A 179 -1.35 -12.62 17.32
C ARG A 179 -0.77 -13.92 16.74
N GLY A 180 0.35 -14.38 17.31
CA GLY A 180 1.05 -15.58 16.87
C GLY A 180 1.85 -15.40 15.57
N LEU A 181 2.05 -14.18 15.07
CA LEU A 181 2.80 -13.91 13.86
C LEU A 181 4.23 -13.47 14.20
N ALA A 182 5.22 -14.21 13.72
CA ALA A 182 6.63 -13.88 13.86
C ALA A 182 7.20 -13.45 12.52
N GLY A 183 7.62 -12.19 12.40
CA GLY A 183 8.17 -11.63 11.17
C GLY A 183 9.63 -12.00 10.97
N VAL A 184 9.95 -12.51 9.79
CA VAL A 184 11.30 -12.64 9.23
C VAL A 184 11.34 -11.80 7.97
N ILE A 185 12.09 -10.72 7.98
CA ILE A 185 12.19 -9.80 6.85
C ILE A 185 13.58 -9.90 6.22
N ALA A 186 13.63 -10.01 4.90
CA ALA A 186 14.89 -10.04 4.16
C ALA A 186 14.97 -8.85 3.21
N THR A 187 16.15 -8.24 3.07
CA THR A 187 16.37 -7.09 2.21
C THR A 187 17.76 -7.07 1.60
N GLN A 188 17.86 -6.62 0.35
CA GLN A 188 19.14 -6.29 -0.28
C GLN A 188 19.62 -4.88 0.08
N ARG A 189 18.70 -3.97 0.38
CA ARG A 189 18.94 -2.55 0.55
C ARG A 189 18.34 -2.06 1.86
N LEU A 190 19.08 -2.24 2.94
CA LEU A 190 18.65 -1.88 4.29
C LEU A 190 18.33 -0.38 4.42
N ALA A 191 19.06 0.47 3.70
CA ALA A 191 18.80 1.91 3.67
C ALA A 191 17.46 2.29 3.02
N LYS A 192 16.93 1.45 2.13
CA LYS A 192 15.63 1.63 1.49
C LYS A 192 14.45 1.08 2.31
N LEU A 193 14.72 0.29 3.35
CA LEU A 193 13.70 -0.26 4.25
C LEU A 193 13.31 0.78 5.32
N ALA A 194 12.03 0.89 5.62
CA ALA A 194 11.49 1.78 6.65
C ALA A 194 12.13 1.52 8.01
N LYS A 195 12.55 2.59 8.70
CA LYS A 195 13.31 2.51 9.96
C LYS A 195 12.52 1.83 11.07
N ASN A 196 11.24 2.14 11.20
CA ASN A 196 10.34 1.56 12.19
C ASN A 196 10.15 0.05 12.01
N VAL A 197 10.19 -0.46 10.77
CA VAL A 197 10.06 -1.89 10.47
C VAL A 197 11.38 -2.62 10.79
N ALA A 198 12.53 -2.05 10.40
CA ALA A 198 13.84 -2.64 10.64
C ALA A 198 14.21 -2.68 12.14
N ALA A 199 13.87 -1.64 12.89
CA ALA A 199 14.22 -1.49 14.31
C ALA A 199 13.47 -2.47 15.24
N GLU A 200 12.40 -3.09 14.77
CA GLU A 200 11.63 -4.08 15.54
C GLU A 200 12.25 -5.48 15.56
N ALA A 201 13.22 -5.74 14.71
CA ALA A 201 13.96 -7.00 14.75
C ALA A 201 14.95 -7.01 15.92
N SER A 202 15.04 -8.15 16.60
CA SER A 202 16.02 -8.37 17.68
C SER A 202 17.11 -9.37 17.26
N ASN A 203 16.86 -10.12 16.19
CA ASN A 203 17.83 -11.03 15.60
C ASN A 203 18.25 -10.52 14.22
N PHE A 204 19.52 -10.65 13.93
CA PHE A 204 20.13 -10.15 12.70
C PHE A 204 21.02 -11.19 12.06
N LEU A 205 20.88 -11.36 10.74
CA LEU A 205 21.79 -12.14 9.90
C LEU A 205 22.25 -11.23 8.76
N ILE A 206 23.47 -10.72 8.89
CA ILE A 206 24.05 -9.76 7.94
C ILE A 206 25.05 -10.50 7.06
N GLY A 207 24.74 -10.60 5.77
CA GLY A 207 25.62 -11.14 4.74
C GLY A 207 26.43 -10.07 4.05
N ARG A 208 27.07 -10.46 2.95
CA ARG A 208 27.94 -9.58 2.17
C ARG A 208 27.22 -8.31 1.73
N THR A 209 27.83 -7.15 2.03
CA THR A 209 27.28 -5.82 1.78
C THR A 209 28.36 -4.89 1.28
N PHE A 210 28.12 -4.22 0.13
CA PHE A 210 29.10 -3.33 -0.50
C PHE A 210 28.86 -1.85 -0.30
N LEU A 211 27.60 -1.45 -0.10
CA LEU A 211 27.23 -0.03 -0.02
C LEU A 211 27.43 0.51 1.39
N ASP A 212 28.20 1.58 1.50
CA ASP A 212 28.53 2.22 2.78
C ASP A 212 27.28 2.58 3.58
N ILE A 213 26.26 3.10 2.94
CA ILE A 213 25.01 3.48 3.60
C ILE A 213 24.29 2.28 4.24
N ASP A 214 24.30 1.12 3.57
CA ASP A 214 23.70 -0.11 4.10
C ASP A 214 24.58 -0.70 5.21
N MET A 215 25.91 -0.63 5.08
CA MET A 215 26.87 -1.07 6.12
C MET A 215 26.76 -0.24 7.39
N VAL A 216 26.74 1.08 7.27
CA VAL A 216 26.58 2.00 8.41
C VAL A 216 25.28 1.68 9.15
N ARG A 217 24.19 1.48 8.41
CA ARG A 217 22.91 1.16 9.02
C ARG A 217 22.87 -0.23 9.67
N ALA A 218 23.55 -1.22 9.09
CA ALA A 218 23.72 -2.53 9.71
C ALA A 218 24.56 -2.42 11.00
N ALA A 219 25.64 -1.64 10.99
CA ALA A 219 26.46 -1.38 12.18
C ALA A 219 25.64 -0.71 13.29
N ASP A 220 24.84 0.29 12.96
CA ASP A 220 23.95 0.97 13.92
C ASP A 220 22.96 -0.01 14.57
N LEU A 221 22.33 -0.91 13.81
CA LEU A 221 21.40 -1.93 14.30
C LEU A 221 22.10 -2.98 15.19
N LEU A 222 23.35 -3.35 14.86
CA LEU A 222 24.13 -4.34 15.62
C LEU A 222 24.86 -3.72 16.83
N GLY A 223 24.82 -2.39 17.01
CA GLY A 223 25.59 -1.70 18.03
C GLY A 223 27.13 -1.81 17.81
N MET A 224 27.55 -1.90 16.54
CA MET A 224 28.96 -2.05 16.15
C MET A 224 29.55 -0.71 15.73
N GLU A 225 30.86 -0.54 15.91
CA GLU A 225 31.56 0.62 15.34
C GLU A 225 31.60 0.53 13.81
N ARG A 226 31.50 1.68 13.12
CA ARG A 226 31.56 1.75 11.65
C ARG A 226 32.75 1.03 11.03
N ARG A 227 33.91 1.09 11.69
CA ARG A 227 35.14 0.41 11.28
C ARG A 227 34.99 -1.13 11.27
N GLN A 228 34.19 -1.66 12.18
CA GLN A 228 33.90 -3.09 12.23
C GLN A 228 32.94 -3.55 11.13
N ALA A 229 32.11 -2.62 10.61
CA ALA A 229 31.18 -2.93 9.51
C ALA A 229 31.89 -3.21 8.18
N GLU A 230 33.15 -2.78 8.01
CA GLU A 230 33.94 -3.09 6.80
C GLU A 230 34.07 -4.61 6.58
N MET A 231 34.03 -5.39 7.66
CA MET A 231 34.03 -6.85 7.59
C MET A 231 32.90 -7.43 6.73
N PHE A 232 31.78 -6.71 6.56
CA PHE A 232 30.67 -7.20 5.74
C PHE A 232 30.98 -7.24 4.25
N ARG A 233 31.97 -6.45 3.77
CA ARG A 233 32.45 -6.50 2.38
C ARG A 233 33.15 -7.81 2.04
N ASP A 234 33.90 -8.32 3.02
CA ASP A 234 34.79 -9.48 2.85
C ASP A 234 34.07 -10.80 3.07
N LEU A 235 32.78 -10.79 3.40
CA LEU A 235 31.99 -12.00 3.57
C LEU A 235 31.84 -12.74 2.22
N GLU A 236 32.10 -14.01 2.22
CA GLU A 236 31.85 -14.88 1.08
C GLU A 236 30.36 -15.17 0.92
N ARG A 237 30.01 -15.72 -0.24
CA ARG A 237 28.63 -16.17 -0.49
C ARG A 237 28.23 -17.24 0.51
N GLY A 238 27.09 -17.12 1.15
CA GLY A 238 26.57 -18.03 2.17
C GLY A 238 27.15 -17.80 3.57
N HIS A 239 28.03 -16.80 3.74
CA HIS A 239 28.55 -16.40 5.05
C HIS A 239 27.73 -15.24 5.60
N PHE A 240 27.37 -15.33 6.87
CA PHE A 240 26.59 -14.29 7.57
C PHE A 240 27.17 -14.03 8.97
N VAL A 241 27.01 -12.80 9.42
CA VAL A 241 27.22 -12.44 10.83
C VAL A 241 25.89 -12.52 11.53
N ALA A 242 25.79 -13.39 12.52
CA ALA A 242 24.60 -13.66 13.32
C ALA A 242 24.70 -12.94 14.67
N LEU A 243 23.63 -12.27 15.07
CA LEU A 243 23.50 -11.63 16.40
C LEU A 243 22.03 -11.64 16.83
N GLY A 244 21.77 -11.88 18.09
CA GLY A 244 20.44 -11.77 18.67
C GLY A 244 20.08 -12.93 19.59
N PRO A 245 19.01 -12.79 20.39
CA PRO A 245 18.66 -13.76 21.44
C PRO A 245 18.37 -15.17 20.91
N ALA A 246 17.79 -15.30 19.72
CA ALA A 246 17.52 -16.61 19.09
C ALA A 246 18.76 -17.22 18.41
N LEU A 247 19.82 -16.45 18.22
CA LEU A 247 21.04 -16.87 17.51
C LEU A 247 22.26 -16.92 18.42
N SER A 248 22.83 -15.77 18.70
CA SER A 248 24.01 -15.61 19.57
C SER A 248 24.00 -14.23 20.24
N ARG A 249 24.40 -14.21 21.51
CA ARG A 249 24.56 -12.93 22.27
C ARG A 249 25.78 -12.11 21.83
N ARG A 250 26.69 -12.71 21.07
CA ARG A 250 27.87 -12.05 20.49
C ARG A 250 27.83 -12.24 18.99
N SER A 251 28.37 -11.28 18.24
CA SER A 251 28.48 -11.43 16.78
C SER A 251 29.26 -12.70 16.44
N LEU A 252 28.61 -13.57 15.67
CA LEU A 252 29.13 -14.89 15.29
C LEU A 252 29.10 -15.01 13.77
N ARG A 253 30.19 -15.39 13.16
CA ARG A 253 30.21 -15.74 11.73
C ARG A 253 29.69 -17.15 11.54
N ILE A 254 28.73 -17.32 10.64
CA ILE A 254 28.17 -18.63 10.30
C ILE A 254 28.21 -18.86 8.79
N ILE A 255 28.30 -20.12 8.41
CA ILE A 255 28.18 -20.59 7.03
C ILE A 255 26.86 -21.34 6.94
N ILE A 256 26.00 -20.97 6.01
CA ILE A 256 24.70 -21.62 5.86
C ILE A 256 24.87 -23.03 5.25
N GLY A 257 24.16 -23.97 5.84
CA GLY A 257 24.17 -25.38 5.40
C GLY A 257 23.44 -25.59 4.06
N SER A 258 23.50 -26.80 3.56
CA SER A 258 22.82 -27.20 2.31
C SER A 258 21.30 -27.10 2.45
N VAL A 259 20.61 -26.88 1.33
CA VAL A 259 19.16 -26.90 1.20
C VAL A 259 18.73 -28.13 0.41
N GLU A 260 17.49 -28.52 0.58
CA GLU A 260 16.89 -29.72 -0.03
C GLU A 260 16.08 -29.40 -1.28
N THR A 261 15.58 -28.16 -1.41
CA THR A 261 14.84 -27.67 -2.57
C THR A 261 15.70 -26.69 -3.37
N LEU A 262 15.48 -26.67 -4.69
CA LEU A 262 16.23 -25.79 -5.59
C LEU A 262 15.49 -24.47 -5.77
N ALA A 263 16.22 -23.36 -5.88
CA ALA A 263 15.65 -22.10 -6.37
C ALA A 263 15.20 -22.27 -7.82
N ARG A 264 14.04 -21.68 -8.17
CA ARG A 264 13.53 -21.73 -9.54
C ARG A 264 14.40 -20.87 -10.47
N SER A 265 14.87 -19.74 -9.97
CA SER A 265 15.82 -18.87 -10.68
C SER A 265 17.25 -19.38 -10.50
N SER A 266 17.84 -19.93 -11.54
CA SER A 266 19.27 -20.19 -11.56
C SER A 266 20.01 -18.96 -12.08
N SER A 267 21.18 -18.65 -11.49
CA SER A 267 22.06 -17.61 -12.06
C SER A 267 22.30 -17.90 -13.56
N PRO A 268 22.23 -16.88 -14.42
CA PRO A 268 22.47 -17.06 -15.85
C PRO A 268 23.82 -17.78 -16.07
N LYS A 269 23.80 -18.88 -16.78
CA LYS A 269 25.01 -19.58 -17.18
C LYS A 269 25.50 -18.99 -18.51
N LEU A 270 26.82 -18.84 -18.65
CA LEU A 270 27.40 -18.45 -19.91
C LEU A 270 27.01 -19.49 -20.96
N MET A 271 26.33 -19.04 -21.99
CA MET A 271 25.96 -19.85 -23.13
C MET A 271 26.61 -19.23 -24.38
N PRO A 272 27.48 -19.97 -25.08
CA PRO A 272 28.11 -19.43 -26.29
C PRO A 272 27.04 -19.09 -27.33
N LEU A 273 27.26 -18.00 -28.05
CA LEU A 273 26.38 -17.63 -29.14
C LEU A 273 26.38 -18.69 -30.25
N PRO A 274 25.25 -18.92 -30.92
CA PRO A 274 25.18 -19.81 -32.07
C PRO A 274 26.22 -19.43 -33.11
N LYS A 275 26.91 -20.41 -33.64
CA LYS A 275 27.97 -20.19 -34.65
C LYS A 275 27.41 -19.88 -36.04
N GLU A 276 26.21 -20.34 -36.33
CA GLU A 276 25.54 -20.07 -37.59
C GLU A 276 24.80 -18.73 -37.53
N ARG A 277 25.28 -17.80 -38.37
CA ARG A 277 24.61 -16.51 -38.60
C ARG A 277 23.55 -16.68 -39.68
N VAL A 278 22.37 -17.13 -39.33
CA VAL A 278 21.17 -16.90 -40.12
C VAL A 278 20.92 -15.39 -40.12
N ASP A 279 20.35 -14.85 -41.20
CA ASP A 279 20.14 -13.39 -41.31
C ASP A 279 19.34 -12.90 -40.09
N VAL A 280 20.05 -12.32 -39.12
CA VAL A 280 19.52 -11.96 -37.79
C VAL A 280 18.41 -10.89 -37.91
N LYS A 281 18.44 -10.10 -39.00
CA LYS A 281 17.40 -9.10 -39.25
C LYS A 281 16.06 -9.74 -39.63
N GLU A 282 16.08 -10.76 -40.51
CA GLU A 282 14.86 -11.49 -40.84
C GLU A 282 14.30 -12.22 -39.59
N LEU A 283 15.13 -12.90 -38.81
CA LEU A 283 14.73 -13.59 -37.60
C LEU A 283 14.12 -12.66 -36.52
N VAL A 284 14.60 -11.42 -36.41
CA VAL A 284 14.12 -10.47 -35.37
C VAL A 284 12.89 -9.71 -35.82
N PHE A 285 12.75 -9.43 -37.13
CA PHE A 285 11.67 -8.59 -37.66
C PHE A 285 10.56 -9.35 -38.40
N THR A 286 10.75 -10.63 -38.71
CA THR A 286 9.70 -11.46 -39.30
C THR A 286 8.90 -12.12 -38.20
N ALA A 287 7.67 -11.69 -38.00
CA ALA A 287 6.76 -12.35 -37.05
C ALA A 287 6.48 -13.77 -37.51
N SER A 288 6.87 -14.77 -36.74
CA SER A 288 6.46 -16.16 -36.97
C SER A 288 4.96 -16.31 -36.70
N GLN A 289 4.27 -17.18 -37.45
CA GLN A 289 2.85 -17.44 -37.23
C GLN A 289 2.53 -17.93 -35.79
N GLU A 290 3.50 -18.47 -35.07
CA GLU A 290 3.37 -18.91 -33.69
C GLU A 290 3.48 -17.76 -32.66
N GLU A 291 4.18 -16.66 -33.00
CA GLU A 291 4.32 -15.48 -32.11
C GLU A 291 3.04 -14.64 -32.03
N ILE A 292 2.10 -14.82 -32.97
CA ILE A 292 0.77 -14.17 -32.92
C ILE A 292 -0.07 -14.67 -31.73
N LEU A 293 0.32 -15.79 -31.11
CA LEU A 293 -0.38 -16.41 -29.99
C LEU A 293 0.19 -16.04 -28.60
N ILE A 294 1.33 -15.36 -28.50
CA ILE A 294 1.83 -14.82 -27.24
C ILE A 294 1.13 -13.46 -27.03
N PRO A 295 0.19 -13.33 -26.10
CA PRO A 295 -0.36 -12.02 -25.80
C PRO A 295 0.75 -11.18 -25.18
N PHE A 296 1.41 -10.37 -26.02
CA PHE A 296 2.17 -9.23 -25.52
C PHE A 296 1.20 -8.45 -24.61
N LYS A 297 1.58 -8.24 -23.36
CA LYS A 297 0.81 -7.37 -22.46
C LYS A 297 0.82 -5.95 -23.05
N GLN A 298 -0.05 -5.71 -24.00
CA GLN A 298 -0.35 -4.37 -24.46
C GLN A 298 -0.93 -3.64 -23.26
N SER A 299 -0.35 -2.50 -22.93
CA SER A 299 -1.04 -1.50 -22.13
C SER A 299 -2.44 -1.40 -22.75
N ARG A 300 -3.46 -1.62 -21.96
CA ARG A 300 -4.85 -1.68 -22.40
C ARG A 300 -5.14 -0.45 -23.26
N GLU A 301 -5.16 -0.64 -24.59
CA GLU A 301 -5.89 0.29 -25.44
C GLU A 301 -7.36 0.28 -24.99
N PRO A 302 -8.05 1.41 -24.99
CA PRO A 302 -9.43 1.46 -24.57
C PRO A 302 -10.23 0.48 -25.46
N VAL A 303 -10.78 -0.55 -24.83
CA VAL A 303 -11.66 -1.53 -25.47
C VAL A 303 -12.73 -0.77 -26.21
N LYS A 304 -12.81 -0.94 -27.53
CA LYS A 304 -13.83 -0.30 -28.37
C LYS A 304 -15.20 -0.59 -27.76
N GLU A 305 -15.85 0.46 -27.32
CA GLU A 305 -17.13 0.47 -26.56
C GLU A 305 -18.26 -0.40 -27.15
N LYS A 306 -18.18 -0.79 -28.41
CA LYS A 306 -19.26 -1.52 -29.11
C LYS A 306 -19.48 -2.97 -28.65
N SER A 307 -18.48 -3.67 -28.11
CA SER A 307 -18.65 -5.07 -27.68
C SER A 307 -19.13 -5.20 -26.24
N ILE A 308 -18.79 -4.24 -25.38
CA ILE A 308 -19.25 -4.19 -23.99
C ILE A 308 -20.72 -3.75 -23.93
N HIS A 309 -21.14 -2.82 -24.81
CA HIS A 309 -22.53 -2.41 -24.91
C HIS A 309 -23.47 -3.60 -25.25
N ALA A 310 -23.08 -4.45 -26.20
CA ALA A 310 -23.88 -5.61 -26.59
C ALA A 310 -23.97 -6.70 -25.49
N ILE A 311 -22.92 -6.84 -24.65
CA ILE A 311 -22.92 -7.78 -23.53
C ILE A 311 -23.70 -7.18 -22.34
N LEU A 312 -23.54 -5.88 -22.10
CA LEU A 312 -24.30 -5.16 -21.07
C LEU A 312 -25.77 -5.03 -21.43
N GLU A 313 -26.13 -4.78 -22.69
CA GLU A 313 -27.55 -4.79 -23.14
C GLU A 313 -28.21 -6.18 -22.93
N LYS A 314 -27.50 -7.28 -23.23
CA LYS A 314 -28.04 -8.61 -22.95
C LYS A 314 -28.17 -8.91 -21.45
N ALA A 315 -27.24 -8.44 -20.62
CA ALA A 315 -27.29 -8.59 -19.17
C ALA A 315 -28.35 -7.67 -18.55
N VAL A 316 -28.51 -6.45 -19.05
CA VAL A 316 -29.52 -5.46 -18.62
C VAL A 316 -30.91 -5.89 -19.04
N ASN A 317 -31.08 -6.42 -20.26
CA ASN A 317 -32.39 -6.92 -20.71
C ASN A 317 -32.83 -8.16 -19.91
N LYS A 318 -31.94 -9.09 -19.60
CA LYS A 318 -32.25 -10.23 -18.74
C LYS A 318 -32.55 -9.80 -17.27
N LYS A 319 -31.90 -8.74 -16.80
CA LYS A 319 -32.18 -8.13 -15.48
C LYS A 319 -33.45 -7.29 -15.48
N ARG A 320 -33.81 -6.65 -16.62
CA ARG A 320 -35.08 -5.93 -16.81
C ARG A 320 -36.27 -6.89 -16.86
N GLU A 321 -36.16 -8.04 -17.48
CA GLU A 321 -37.22 -9.06 -17.51
C GLU A 321 -37.47 -9.63 -16.09
N LEU A 322 -36.41 -9.83 -15.27
CA LEU A 322 -36.53 -10.25 -13.88
C LEU A 322 -36.98 -9.15 -12.91
N LEU A 323 -36.82 -7.86 -13.26
CA LEU A 323 -37.26 -6.72 -12.47
C LEU A 323 -38.62 -6.19 -12.90
N ALA A 324 -39.08 -6.47 -14.12
CA ALA A 324 -40.41 -6.11 -14.59
C ALA A 324 -41.53 -6.92 -13.89
N GLU A 325 -41.22 -8.08 -13.33
CA GLU A 325 -42.17 -8.84 -12.48
C GLU A 325 -42.29 -8.28 -11.04
N ASN A 326 -41.39 -7.34 -10.60
CA ASN A 326 -41.38 -6.81 -9.24
C ASN A 326 -41.52 -5.28 -9.12
N SER A 327 -41.74 -4.53 -10.21
CA SER A 327 -41.73 -3.07 -10.17
C SER A 327 -43.10 -2.44 -10.39
N SER A 328 -44.06 -2.72 -9.52
CA SER A 328 -45.34 -1.99 -9.48
C SER A 328 -45.52 -1.06 -8.27
N LEU A 329 -44.43 -0.68 -7.57
CA LEU A 329 -44.59 0.05 -6.29
C LEU A 329 -44.02 1.48 -6.23
N PHE A 330 -43.22 1.96 -7.22
CA PHE A 330 -42.70 3.33 -7.16
C PHE A 330 -42.79 4.04 -8.53
N PRO A 331 -43.29 5.29 -8.62
CA PRO A 331 -43.29 6.06 -9.85
C PRO A 331 -41.86 6.46 -10.26
N GLU A 332 -41.55 6.37 -11.58
CA GLU A 332 -40.28 6.87 -12.12
C GLU A 332 -40.17 8.38 -11.95
N LEU A 333 -39.27 8.82 -11.08
CA LEU A 333 -38.93 10.20 -10.87
C LEU A 333 -38.21 10.77 -12.11
N SER A 334 -38.49 12.03 -12.48
CA SER A 334 -37.77 12.72 -13.55
C SER A 334 -36.29 12.93 -13.16
N VAL A 335 -35.41 13.14 -14.15
CA VAL A 335 -33.96 13.37 -13.89
C VAL A 335 -33.76 14.57 -12.97
N VAL A 336 -34.57 15.60 -13.09
CA VAL A 336 -34.53 16.81 -12.27
C VAL A 336 -34.93 16.53 -10.81
N ASP A 337 -35.96 15.70 -10.61
CA ASP A 337 -36.38 15.30 -9.26
C ASP A 337 -35.37 14.44 -8.55
N ARG A 338 -34.65 13.57 -9.29
CA ARG A 338 -33.56 12.76 -8.75
C ARG A 338 -32.38 13.60 -8.30
N ASP A 339 -32.01 14.62 -9.06
CA ASP A 339 -30.93 15.56 -8.70
C ASP A 339 -31.27 16.38 -7.44
N LEU A 340 -32.51 16.85 -7.32
CA LEU A 340 -32.97 17.56 -6.13
C LEU A 340 -33.00 16.65 -4.89
N GLN A 341 -33.42 15.40 -5.04
CA GLN A 341 -33.40 14.43 -3.94
C GLN A 341 -31.97 14.09 -3.49
N ALA A 342 -31.04 13.96 -4.43
CA ALA A 342 -29.64 13.74 -4.09
C ALA A 342 -29.05 14.91 -3.30
N GLU A 343 -29.39 16.14 -3.65
CA GLU A 343 -28.97 17.32 -2.89
C GLU A 343 -29.58 17.37 -1.49
N CYS A 344 -30.84 16.96 -1.33
CA CYS A 344 -31.46 16.85 -0.03
C CYS A 344 -30.76 15.81 0.84
N ILE A 345 -30.43 14.64 0.29
CA ILE A 345 -29.70 13.59 1.01
C ILE A 345 -28.28 14.03 1.40
N ILE A 346 -27.58 14.77 0.53
CA ILE A 346 -26.25 15.31 0.86
C ILE A 346 -26.35 16.33 2.00
N ARG A 347 -27.37 17.19 2.02
CA ARG A 347 -27.59 18.14 3.12
C ARG A 347 -27.92 17.43 4.43
N GLU A 348 -28.75 16.39 4.39
CA GLU A 348 -29.06 15.55 5.55
C GLU A 348 -27.80 14.88 6.14
N ILE A 349 -26.85 14.43 5.29
CA ILE A 349 -25.56 13.90 5.74
C ILE A 349 -24.74 15.00 6.44
N LEU A 350 -24.77 16.22 5.94
CA LEU A 350 -24.03 17.36 6.50
C LEU A 350 -24.65 17.94 7.79
N GLU A 351 -25.89 17.56 8.16
CA GLU A 351 -26.47 17.90 9.46
C GLU A 351 -25.75 17.19 10.61
N ASP A 352 -25.08 16.06 10.35
CA ASP A 352 -24.23 15.39 11.35
C ASP A 352 -22.93 16.20 11.55
N PRO A 353 -22.67 16.75 12.75
CA PRO A 353 -21.44 17.50 13.03
C PRO A 353 -20.16 16.69 12.81
N GLU A 354 -20.23 15.36 12.90
CA GLU A 354 -19.10 14.47 12.66
C GLU A 354 -18.85 14.19 11.16
N ALA A 355 -19.77 14.55 10.27
CA ALA A 355 -19.61 14.34 8.84
C ALA A 355 -18.32 15.00 8.29
N PHE A 356 -17.93 16.14 8.82
CA PHE A 356 -16.71 16.86 8.43
C PHE A 356 -15.41 16.11 8.80
N TYR A 357 -15.44 15.16 9.73
CA TYR A 357 -14.30 14.37 10.15
C TYR A 357 -14.22 13.00 9.45
N ARG A 358 -15.28 12.61 8.73
CA ARG A 358 -15.32 11.35 7.97
C ARG A 358 -14.66 11.50 6.61
N SER A 359 -14.03 10.44 6.14
CA SER A 359 -13.48 10.43 4.78
C SER A 359 -14.59 10.51 3.73
N THR A 360 -14.31 11.12 2.59
CA THR A 360 -15.26 11.23 1.47
C THR A 360 -15.80 9.86 1.03
N ALA A 361 -14.99 8.82 1.12
CA ALA A 361 -15.42 7.46 0.81
C ALA A 361 -16.51 6.95 1.77
N VAL A 362 -16.39 7.24 3.07
CA VAL A 362 -17.41 6.88 4.08
C VAL A 362 -18.70 7.68 3.85
N LEU A 363 -18.59 8.98 3.58
CA LEU A 363 -19.75 9.82 3.26
C LEU A 363 -20.45 9.35 1.98
N TYR A 364 -19.70 8.91 0.98
CA TYR A 364 -20.28 8.36 -0.25
C TYR A 364 -21.02 7.03 0.00
N GLN A 365 -20.50 6.16 0.87
CA GLN A 365 -21.22 4.95 1.25
C GLN A 365 -22.51 5.25 2.02
N ASP A 366 -22.49 6.23 2.94
CA ASP A 366 -23.70 6.70 3.64
C ASP A 366 -24.71 7.27 2.64
N PHE A 367 -24.26 8.09 1.68
CA PHE A 367 -25.09 8.62 0.59
C PHE A 367 -25.76 7.48 -0.20
N LEU A 368 -25.03 6.45 -0.61
CA LEU A 368 -25.58 5.32 -1.36
C LEU A 368 -26.63 4.54 -0.55
N VAL A 369 -26.42 4.40 0.76
CA VAL A 369 -27.40 3.75 1.65
C VAL A 369 -28.67 4.59 1.74
N ARG A 370 -28.56 5.90 1.96
CA ARG A 370 -29.72 6.81 2.02
C ARG A 370 -30.46 6.89 0.68
N CYS A 371 -29.74 6.92 -0.45
CA CYS A 371 -30.36 6.84 -1.78
C CYS A 371 -31.26 5.60 -1.92
N ARG A 372 -30.80 4.45 -1.45
CA ARG A 372 -31.62 3.21 -1.47
C ARG A 372 -32.85 3.31 -0.57
N ILE A 373 -32.72 3.93 0.60
CA ILE A 373 -33.84 4.16 1.54
C ILE A 373 -34.88 5.07 0.88
N HIS A 374 -34.44 6.09 0.14
CA HIS A 374 -35.32 7.02 -0.57
C HIS A 374 -35.76 6.55 -1.97
N GLY A 375 -35.48 5.28 -2.33
CA GLY A 375 -35.91 4.69 -3.59
C GLY A 375 -35.14 5.16 -4.83
N LEU A 376 -34.00 5.81 -4.65
CA LEU A 376 -33.09 6.16 -5.74
C LEU A 376 -32.19 4.97 -6.09
N SER A 377 -32.07 4.67 -7.40
CA SER A 377 -31.15 3.60 -7.85
C SER A 377 -29.70 3.98 -7.57
N GLY A 378 -28.90 3.06 -6.99
CA GLY A 378 -27.60 3.32 -6.40
C GLY A 378 -26.46 3.75 -7.33
N ASP A 379 -26.63 3.75 -8.64
CA ASP A 379 -25.59 4.12 -9.64
C ASP A 379 -25.83 5.52 -10.25
N PHE A 380 -26.58 6.34 -9.57
CA PHE A 380 -27.03 7.62 -10.07
C PHE A 380 -25.94 8.71 -10.08
N LEU A 381 -25.06 8.76 -9.06
CA LEU A 381 -23.90 9.65 -8.99
C LEU A 381 -22.63 8.81 -8.79
N ASN A 382 -21.58 9.07 -9.59
CA ASN A 382 -20.25 8.52 -9.33
C ASN A 382 -19.55 9.30 -8.20
N LEU A 383 -18.43 8.78 -7.70
CA LEU A 383 -17.70 9.36 -6.57
C LEU A 383 -17.22 10.80 -6.86
N SER A 384 -16.79 11.11 -8.08
CA SER A 384 -16.35 12.47 -8.45
C SER A 384 -17.51 13.46 -8.47
N GLN A 385 -18.65 13.06 -9.05
CA GLN A 385 -19.88 13.85 -9.03
C GLN A 385 -20.42 14.09 -7.61
N PHE A 386 -20.35 13.06 -6.76
CA PHE A 386 -20.70 13.19 -5.36
C PHE A 386 -19.79 14.17 -4.63
N ARG A 387 -18.46 14.08 -4.81
CA ARG A 387 -17.48 15.01 -4.22
C ARG A 387 -17.80 16.45 -4.59
N ARG A 388 -18.08 16.70 -5.86
CA ARG A 388 -18.43 18.04 -6.32
C ARG A 388 -19.71 18.57 -5.68
N LYS A 389 -20.79 17.76 -5.68
CA LYS A 389 -22.06 18.16 -5.02
C LYS A 389 -21.86 18.35 -3.51
N LEU A 390 -21.06 17.53 -2.85
CA LEU A 390 -20.71 17.66 -1.45
C LEU A 390 -19.95 18.98 -1.19
N ALA A 391 -18.95 19.32 -2.01
CA ALA A 391 -18.19 20.56 -1.91
C ALA A 391 -19.08 21.80 -2.06
N ILE A 392 -20.02 21.77 -2.99
CA ILE A 392 -21.02 22.86 -3.19
C ILE A 392 -21.96 22.96 -1.97
N ALA A 393 -22.44 21.83 -1.45
CA ALA A 393 -23.30 21.80 -0.29
C ALA A 393 -22.60 22.27 1.00
N GLN A 394 -21.34 21.93 1.17
CA GLN A 394 -20.50 22.40 2.29
C GLN A 394 -20.26 23.90 2.27
N ALA A 395 -20.29 24.55 1.11
CA ALA A 395 -20.19 26.00 1.02
C ALA A 395 -21.40 26.74 1.59
N CYS A 396 -22.53 26.05 1.86
CA CYS A 396 -23.75 26.61 2.50
C CYS A 396 -24.19 27.95 1.92
N VAL A 397 -24.27 28.05 0.60
CA VAL A 397 -24.64 29.28 -0.10
C VAL A 397 -26.15 29.52 0.01
N ASP A 398 -26.54 30.74 0.34
CA ASP A 398 -27.94 31.13 0.34
C ASP A 398 -28.56 31.15 -1.09
N LYS A 399 -29.90 31.12 -1.18
CA LYS A 399 -30.60 31.02 -2.46
C LYS A 399 -30.33 32.20 -3.40
N GLU A 400 -30.10 33.39 -2.86
CA GLU A 400 -29.84 34.59 -3.65
C GLU A 400 -28.45 34.56 -4.25
N THR A 401 -27.45 34.24 -3.45
CA THR A 401 -26.07 34.10 -3.89
C THR A 401 -25.92 32.93 -4.87
N ALA A 402 -26.62 31.81 -4.67
CA ALA A 402 -26.56 30.63 -5.54
C ALA A 402 -26.98 30.92 -6.99
N VAL A 403 -27.85 31.89 -7.23
CA VAL A 403 -28.32 32.29 -8.57
C VAL A 403 -27.44 33.39 -9.18
N SER A 404 -26.58 34.04 -8.40
CA SER A 404 -25.75 35.16 -8.83
C SER A 404 -24.74 34.76 -9.93
N GLU A 405 -24.45 35.69 -10.84
CA GLU A 405 -23.42 35.49 -11.89
C GLU A 405 -22.03 35.27 -11.29
N ASN A 406 -21.74 35.94 -10.18
CA ASN A 406 -20.44 35.74 -9.49
C ASN A 406 -20.29 34.32 -8.96
N TRP A 407 -21.36 33.72 -8.39
CA TRP A 407 -21.30 32.33 -7.92
C TRP A 407 -21.13 31.33 -9.08
N LYS A 408 -21.83 31.52 -10.19
CA LYS A 408 -21.66 30.72 -11.39
C LYS A 408 -20.20 30.75 -11.90
N ARG A 409 -19.60 31.93 -11.87
CA ARG A 409 -18.21 32.13 -12.27
C ARG A 409 -17.22 31.41 -11.33
N ILE A 410 -17.48 31.44 -10.02
CA ILE A 410 -16.73 30.70 -9.00
C ILE A 410 -16.83 29.19 -9.24
N LEU A 411 -18.03 28.68 -9.50
CA LEU A 411 -18.24 27.27 -9.82
C LEU A 411 -17.44 26.85 -11.06
N TYR A 412 -17.45 27.69 -12.11
CA TYR A 412 -16.67 27.44 -13.32
C TYR A 412 -15.16 27.41 -13.05
N ILE A 413 -14.64 28.39 -12.29
CA ILE A 413 -13.22 28.42 -11.88
C ILE A 413 -12.88 27.16 -11.06
N SER A 414 -13.76 26.76 -10.15
CA SER A 414 -13.52 25.58 -9.29
C SER A 414 -13.43 24.26 -10.06
N GLU A 415 -13.99 24.17 -11.28
CA GLU A 415 -13.86 22.99 -12.16
C GLU A 415 -12.43 22.73 -12.65
N SER A 416 -11.61 23.77 -12.70
CA SER A 416 -10.19 23.65 -13.08
C SER A 416 -9.30 23.18 -11.93
N LEU A 417 -9.85 23.06 -10.71
CA LEU A 417 -9.14 22.64 -9.50
C LEU A 417 -9.33 21.15 -9.24
N GLU A 418 -8.35 20.55 -8.57
CA GLU A 418 -8.45 19.14 -8.12
C GLU A 418 -9.64 18.96 -7.16
N ASP A 419 -10.32 17.82 -7.23
CA ASP A 419 -11.56 17.52 -6.52
C ASP A 419 -11.46 17.73 -4.99
N ASP A 420 -10.28 17.48 -4.40
CA ASP A 420 -10.05 17.57 -2.96
C ASP A 420 -9.89 19.00 -2.43
N VAL A 421 -9.50 19.95 -3.29
CA VAL A 421 -9.31 21.35 -2.89
C VAL A 421 -10.52 22.25 -3.20
N GLN A 422 -11.47 21.77 -4.03
CA GLN A 422 -12.65 22.54 -4.44
C GLN A 422 -13.48 23.02 -3.24
N GLY A 423 -13.68 22.16 -2.22
CA GLY A 423 -14.47 22.50 -1.04
C GLY A 423 -13.89 23.68 -0.27
N VAL A 424 -12.57 23.74 -0.12
CA VAL A 424 -11.88 24.86 0.55
C VAL A 424 -12.01 26.13 -0.27
N PHE A 425 -11.79 26.06 -1.57
CA PHE A 425 -11.91 27.20 -2.48
C PHE A 425 -13.33 27.81 -2.47
N LEU A 426 -14.36 26.96 -2.58
CA LEU A 426 -15.77 27.40 -2.60
C LEU A 426 -16.19 28.05 -1.28
N ASN A 427 -15.70 27.56 -0.13
CA ASN A 427 -16.00 28.17 1.17
C ASN A 427 -15.36 29.55 1.34
N VAL A 428 -14.10 29.72 0.91
CA VAL A 428 -13.42 31.02 0.93
C VAL A 428 -14.13 32.01 0.00
N ALA A 429 -14.53 31.56 -1.19
CA ALA A 429 -15.26 32.37 -2.16
C ALA A 429 -16.64 32.78 -1.65
N GLN A 430 -17.35 31.89 -0.97
CA GLN A 430 -18.66 32.21 -0.34
C GLN A 430 -18.50 33.25 0.77
N ALA A 431 -17.45 33.15 1.60
CA ALA A 431 -17.16 34.15 2.61
C ALA A 431 -16.87 35.52 1.99
N ALA A 432 -16.16 35.58 0.86
CA ALA A 432 -15.89 36.83 0.13
C ALA A 432 -17.19 37.42 -0.49
N LEU A 433 -18.03 36.62 -1.12
CA LEU A 433 -19.30 37.08 -1.70
C LEU A 433 -20.26 37.59 -0.63
N GLY A 434 -20.31 36.96 0.52
CA GLY A 434 -21.16 37.32 1.65
C GLY A 434 -20.58 38.43 2.54
N GLY A 435 -19.37 38.95 2.27
CA GLY A 435 -18.68 39.90 3.14
C GLY A 435 -18.43 39.36 4.56
N LYS A 436 -18.33 38.03 4.70
CA LYS A 436 -18.09 37.34 5.97
C LYS A 436 -16.61 37.38 6.35
N PRO A 437 -16.26 37.24 7.66
CA PRO A 437 -14.86 37.13 8.07
C PRO A 437 -14.12 36.01 7.34
N CYS A 438 -12.85 36.25 7.05
CA CYS A 438 -11.99 35.21 6.45
C CYS A 438 -11.96 33.97 7.34
N PRO A 439 -12.23 32.76 6.81
CA PRO A 439 -12.22 31.54 7.59
C PRO A 439 -10.89 31.27 8.28
N SER A 440 -10.93 30.74 9.51
CA SER A 440 -9.70 30.40 10.26
C SER A 440 -8.98 29.20 9.67
N ASP A 441 -7.67 29.05 9.98
CA ASP A 441 -6.87 27.91 9.53
C ASP A 441 -7.44 26.58 10.05
N ALA A 442 -8.02 26.59 11.24
CA ALA A 442 -8.64 25.41 11.84
C ALA A 442 -9.89 24.98 11.05
N PHE A 443 -10.72 25.92 10.66
CA PHE A 443 -11.91 25.66 9.84
C PHE A 443 -11.52 25.13 8.43
N LEU A 444 -10.54 25.77 7.78
CA LEU A 444 -10.06 25.32 6.46
C LEU A 444 -9.40 23.95 6.52
N ALA A 445 -8.64 23.65 7.58
CA ALA A 445 -8.07 22.34 7.79
C ALA A 445 -9.16 21.26 7.94
N ARG A 446 -10.21 21.56 8.68
CA ARG A 446 -11.38 20.68 8.86
C ARG A 446 -12.09 20.41 7.53
N LEU A 447 -12.35 21.44 6.72
CA LEU A 447 -12.95 21.29 5.39
C LEU A 447 -12.12 20.40 4.47
N TYR A 448 -10.80 20.48 4.56
CA TYR A 448 -9.88 19.64 3.80
C TYR A 448 -9.75 18.22 4.37
N GLY A 449 -10.39 17.92 5.51
CA GLY A 449 -10.30 16.61 6.16
C GLY A 449 -8.96 16.36 6.87
N THR A 450 -8.30 17.41 7.39
CA THR A 450 -7.03 17.31 8.12
C THR A 450 -7.07 18.09 9.43
N HIS A 451 -6.23 17.68 10.40
CA HIS A 451 -6.00 18.46 11.62
C HIS A 451 -4.78 19.40 11.52
N SER A 452 -4.11 19.44 10.36
CA SER A 452 -2.87 20.20 10.17
C SER A 452 -3.12 21.62 9.68
N LEU A 453 -2.98 22.61 10.56
CA LEU A 453 -3.10 24.04 10.22
C LEU A 453 -2.10 24.48 9.13
N SER A 454 -0.89 23.88 9.12
CA SER A 454 0.11 24.16 8.09
C SER A 454 -0.33 23.71 6.68
N ARG A 455 -1.16 22.67 6.60
CA ARG A 455 -1.72 22.20 5.34
C ARG A 455 -2.78 23.16 4.80
N ALA A 456 -3.63 23.67 5.66
CA ALA A 456 -4.61 24.71 5.28
C ALA A 456 -3.92 25.97 4.71
N ARG A 457 -2.83 26.44 5.34
CA ARG A 457 -2.05 27.59 4.84
C ARG A 457 -1.45 27.31 3.46
N ARG A 458 -0.89 26.13 3.24
CA ARG A 458 -0.36 25.74 1.92
C ARG A 458 -1.42 25.73 0.83
N LEU A 459 -2.67 25.35 1.14
CA LEU A 459 -3.77 25.42 0.18
C LEU A 459 -4.08 26.86 -0.22
N LEU A 460 -4.07 27.79 0.72
CA LEU A 460 -4.25 29.19 0.40
C LEU A 460 -3.09 29.74 -0.45
N THR A 461 -1.83 29.39 -0.12
CA THR A 461 -0.67 29.72 -0.94
C THR A 461 -0.79 29.14 -2.35
N TYR A 462 -1.27 27.92 -2.49
CA TYR A 462 -1.50 27.26 -3.78
C TYR A 462 -2.55 28.03 -4.63
N PHE A 463 -3.62 28.55 -4.02
CA PHE A 463 -4.60 29.36 -4.76
C PHE A 463 -4.03 30.73 -5.14
N GLU A 464 -3.17 31.31 -4.31
CA GLU A 464 -2.50 32.56 -4.57
C GLU A 464 -1.46 32.44 -5.70
N GLU A 465 -0.66 31.38 -5.70
CA GLU A 465 0.31 31.06 -6.77
C GLU A 465 -0.37 30.83 -8.13
N ARG A 466 -1.62 30.36 -8.12
CA ARG A 466 -2.43 30.24 -9.34
C ARG A 466 -3.12 31.55 -9.75
N GLY A 467 -2.95 32.61 -8.99
CA GLY A 467 -3.56 33.92 -9.25
C GLY A 467 -5.08 33.97 -9.00
N LEU A 468 -5.65 32.98 -8.32
CA LEU A 468 -7.10 32.90 -8.05
C LEU A 468 -7.51 33.78 -6.89
N ILE A 469 -6.63 33.98 -5.92
CA ILE A 469 -6.85 34.83 -4.73
C ILE A 469 -5.60 35.69 -4.47
N VAL A 470 -5.79 36.75 -3.69
CA VAL A 470 -4.72 37.57 -3.11
C VAL A 470 -4.92 37.63 -1.61
N ILE A 471 -3.88 37.35 -0.84
CA ILE A 471 -3.94 37.31 0.61
C ILE A 471 -3.34 38.58 1.19
N HIS A 472 -4.12 39.34 1.94
CA HIS A 472 -3.68 40.52 2.67
C HIS A 472 -3.72 40.27 4.17
N THR A 473 -2.69 40.75 4.88
CA THR A 473 -2.69 40.73 6.35
C THR A 473 -2.87 42.17 6.86
N HIS A 474 -3.91 42.37 7.64
CA HIS A 474 -4.16 43.64 8.29
C HIS A 474 -3.17 43.89 9.42
N PHE A 475 -2.97 45.19 9.83
CA PHE A 475 -2.06 45.55 10.94
C PHE A 475 -2.39 44.85 12.28
N SER A 476 -3.64 44.40 12.46
CA SER A 476 -4.10 43.62 13.62
C SER A 476 -3.70 42.15 13.56
N GLY A 477 -3.03 41.67 12.49
CA GLY A 477 -2.74 40.25 12.27
C GLY A 477 -3.90 39.46 11.66
N GLN A 478 -5.03 40.10 11.38
CA GLN A 478 -6.18 39.51 10.71
C GLN A 478 -5.91 39.31 9.22
N ARG A 479 -6.50 38.26 8.64
CA ARG A 479 -6.35 37.90 7.23
C ARG A 479 -7.58 38.35 6.42
N ILE A 480 -7.33 38.88 5.22
CA ILE A 480 -8.32 39.22 4.22
C ILE A 480 -7.94 38.45 2.94
N ILE A 481 -8.90 37.86 2.28
CA ILE A 481 -8.69 37.16 1.00
C ILE A 481 -9.55 37.84 -0.06
N ALA A 482 -8.89 38.39 -1.07
CA ALA A 482 -9.55 39.04 -2.21
C ALA A 482 -9.55 38.10 -3.43
N PHE A 483 -10.60 38.18 -4.23
CA PHE A 483 -10.74 37.52 -5.53
C PHE A 483 -10.64 38.57 -6.64
N PRO A 484 -9.47 38.76 -7.28
CA PRO A 484 -9.24 39.83 -8.25
C PRO A 484 -10.22 39.80 -9.43
N ASP A 485 -10.49 38.59 -9.95
CA ASP A 485 -11.37 38.38 -11.12
C ASP A 485 -12.84 38.73 -10.85
N LEU A 486 -13.25 38.84 -9.59
CA LEU A 486 -14.62 39.08 -9.16
C LEU A 486 -14.80 40.43 -8.48
N GLY A 487 -13.70 41.07 -8.08
CA GLY A 487 -13.73 42.34 -7.36
C GLY A 487 -14.35 42.23 -5.97
N VAL A 488 -14.30 41.07 -5.31
CA VAL A 488 -14.83 40.83 -3.97
C VAL A 488 -13.75 40.38 -2.99
N GLU A 489 -13.92 40.69 -1.72
CA GLU A 489 -13.00 40.29 -0.66
C GLU A 489 -13.74 39.90 0.62
N THR A 490 -13.09 39.08 1.45
CA THR A 490 -13.60 38.73 2.78
C THR A 490 -13.44 39.87 3.75
N ALA A 491 -14.30 39.93 4.76
CA ALA A 491 -14.03 40.78 5.92
C ALA A 491 -12.77 40.25 6.69
N PRO A 492 -12.08 41.11 7.47
CA PRO A 492 -10.93 40.67 8.28
C PRO A 492 -11.34 39.55 9.24
N GLY A 493 -10.60 38.43 9.22
CA GLY A 493 -10.81 37.29 10.10
C GLY A 493 -9.51 36.85 10.80
N ASP A 494 -9.62 36.30 12.01
CA ASP A 494 -8.47 35.79 12.75
C ASP A 494 -8.08 34.39 12.25
N PRO A 495 -6.87 34.21 11.66
CA PRO A 495 -6.41 32.89 11.21
C PRO A 495 -6.29 31.87 12.33
N LYS A 496 -6.18 32.30 13.59
CA LYS A 496 -5.94 31.46 14.76
C LYS A 496 -7.21 31.16 15.56
N GLU A 497 -8.36 31.69 15.14
CA GLU A 497 -9.62 31.47 15.83
C GLU A 497 -9.94 29.95 15.91
N PRO A 498 -10.22 29.41 17.11
CA PRO A 498 -10.65 28.01 17.24
C PRO A 498 -12.05 27.85 16.62
N ILE A 499 -12.37 26.62 16.21
CA ILE A 499 -13.68 26.26 15.63
C ILE A 499 -14.74 26.23 16.72
#